data_7521df3962f768b6c1fd8f11ba510a97
#
_entry.id   7521df3962f768b6c1fd8f11ba510a97
#
_cell.length_a   1.000
_cell.length_b   1.000
_cell.length_c   1.000
_cell.angle_alpha   90.00
_cell.angle_beta   90.00
_cell.angle_gamma   90.00
#
_symmetry.space_group_name_H-M   'P 1'
#
loop_
_entity.id
_entity.type
_entity.pdbx_description
1 polymer ?
#
loop_
_entity_poly.entity_id
_entity_poly.type
_entity_poly.pdbx_seq_one_letter_code
_entity_poly.pdbx_strand_id
1 'polypeptide(L)'
;MWLQTRMFLLIALLFAILYGVIVIIGEQMGKGSGLIYVTLAFGFLGIQYLIGPAIVGWSMKIKWVSEKEAPDLHQMVAELAEKANLPKPRLGISQMSIPNAFAFGRTRRDGRICVTQGIVNLLNRDELRAVLGHEMAHIKHRDMAIITLISVIPLIMYWIAFSMMWGGALGSRRGGSSYSMMIGIGAFLLYFITNLLVLYGSRIREYYADRESVRLGNEPHYMATALYKLVHGNARFKDSPELKQAEKARAFFVNDPARAWREVKELTQIDQDMSGTIDIGELMDLRQKEVRLNTSEKLMELFTTHPNMLKRIRHLSTLGF
;
A
#
# COMPACT_ATOMS: atom_id res chain seq x y z
N MET A 1 15.68 4.06 12.86
CA MET A 1 16.38 2.78 12.98
C MET A 1 15.43 1.57 13.07
N TRP A 2 14.51 1.50 14.02
CA TRP A 2 13.64 0.33 14.21
C TRP A 2 12.80 -0.11 12.99
N LEU A 3 12.18 0.83 12.26
CA LEU A 3 11.44 0.51 11.03
C LEU A 3 12.37 0.00 9.90
N GLN A 4 13.57 0.58 9.75
CA GLN A 4 14.54 0.15 8.75
C GLN A 4 15.01 -1.29 9.02
N THR A 5 15.28 -1.61 10.29
CA THR A 5 15.64 -2.97 10.69
C THR A 5 14.53 -3.96 10.38
N ARG A 6 13.27 -3.62 10.68
CA ARG A 6 12.11 -4.47 10.34
C ARG A 6 11.97 -4.72 8.85
N MET A 7 12.14 -3.67 8.04
CA MET A 7 12.06 -3.80 6.58
C MET A 7 13.22 -4.64 6.03
N PHE A 8 14.43 -4.45 6.54
CA PHE A 8 15.58 -5.27 6.18
C PHE A 8 15.37 -6.75 6.53
N LEU A 9 14.92 -7.04 7.76
CA LEU A 9 14.63 -8.41 8.20
C LEU A 9 13.53 -9.06 7.37
N LEU A 10 12.48 -8.31 7.02
CA LEU A 10 11.41 -8.79 6.15
C LEU A 10 11.93 -9.19 4.76
N ILE A 11 12.71 -8.31 4.14
CA ILE A 11 13.30 -8.58 2.81
C ILE A 11 14.23 -9.79 2.89
N ALA A 12 15.12 -9.84 3.89
CA ALA A 12 16.02 -10.97 4.09
C ALA A 12 15.26 -12.29 4.28
N LEU A 13 14.19 -12.31 5.08
CA LEU A 13 13.34 -13.48 5.29
C LEU A 13 12.68 -13.94 3.99
N LEU A 14 12.09 -13.00 3.21
CA LEU A 14 11.44 -13.33 1.95
C LEU A 14 12.42 -13.94 0.95
N PHE A 15 13.62 -13.38 0.82
CA PHE A 15 14.64 -13.94 -0.07
C PHE A 15 15.22 -15.27 0.43
N ALA A 16 15.32 -15.48 1.75
CA ALA A 16 15.73 -16.76 2.33
C ALA A 16 14.71 -17.86 2.03
N ILE A 17 13.40 -17.56 2.14
CA ILE A 17 12.32 -18.49 1.75
C ILE A 17 12.42 -18.83 0.26
N LEU A 18 12.58 -17.83 -0.60
CA LEU A 18 12.71 -18.03 -2.04
C LEU A 18 13.92 -18.92 -2.37
N TYR A 19 15.08 -18.62 -1.78
CA TYR A 19 16.30 -19.40 -1.97
C TYR A 19 16.14 -20.84 -1.52
N GLY A 20 15.60 -21.07 -0.31
CA GLY A 20 15.36 -22.42 0.21
C GLY A 20 14.44 -23.25 -0.69
N VAL A 21 13.39 -22.64 -1.22
CA VAL A 21 12.46 -23.33 -2.14
C VAL A 21 13.13 -23.64 -3.49
N ILE A 22 13.93 -22.72 -4.05
CA ILE A 22 14.66 -22.95 -5.30
C ILE A 22 15.64 -24.11 -5.15
N VAL A 23 16.37 -24.19 -4.00
CA VAL A 23 17.29 -25.29 -3.72
C VAL A 23 16.56 -26.64 -3.66
N ILE A 24 15.46 -26.71 -2.87
CA ILE A 24 14.66 -27.95 -2.72
C ILE A 24 14.14 -28.41 -4.07
N ILE A 25 13.60 -27.52 -4.91
CA ILE A 25 13.08 -27.86 -6.23
C ILE A 25 14.21 -28.26 -7.18
N GLY A 26 15.32 -27.54 -7.15
CA GLY A 26 16.49 -27.81 -7.99
C GLY A 26 17.10 -29.19 -7.76
N GLU A 27 17.10 -29.68 -6.52
CA GLU A 27 17.54 -31.02 -6.16
C GLU A 27 16.57 -32.11 -6.63
N GLN A 28 15.26 -31.82 -6.61
CA GLN A 28 14.22 -32.82 -6.88
C GLN A 28 13.85 -32.96 -8.38
N MET A 29 13.91 -31.89 -9.15
CA MET A 29 13.37 -31.84 -10.52
C MET A 29 14.44 -31.79 -11.62
N GLY A 30 15.71 -31.86 -11.27
CA GLY A 30 16.81 -31.64 -12.23
C GLY A 30 16.97 -30.16 -12.61
N LYS A 31 18.17 -29.80 -13.04
CA LYS A 31 18.69 -28.41 -13.15
C LYS A 31 17.91 -27.41 -14.03
N GLY A 32 16.82 -27.80 -14.70
CA GLY A 32 16.12 -26.92 -15.68
C GLY A 32 14.82 -26.24 -15.19
N SER A 33 14.05 -26.88 -14.33
CA SER A 33 12.66 -26.47 -14.05
C SER A 33 12.55 -25.22 -13.17
N GLY A 34 13.39 -25.09 -12.14
CA GLY A 34 13.35 -23.94 -11.23
C GLY A 34 13.70 -22.63 -11.94
N LEU A 35 14.63 -22.67 -12.89
CA LEU A 35 15.05 -21.49 -13.67
C LEU A 35 13.91 -20.97 -14.55
N ILE A 36 13.07 -21.84 -15.10
CA ILE A 36 11.93 -21.46 -15.93
C ILE A 36 10.92 -20.64 -15.10
N TYR A 37 10.56 -21.10 -13.90
CA TYR A 37 9.62 -20.38 -13.03
C TYR A 37 10.14 -19.01 -12.61
N VAL A 38 11.41 -18.92 -12.27
CA VAL A 38 12.08 -17.67 -11.92
C VAL A 38 12.06 -16.71 -13.12
N THR A 39 12.43 -17.19 -14.31
CA THR A 39 12.44 -16.39 -15.54
C THR A 39 11.05 -15.87 -15.90
N LEU A 40 10.02 -16.72 -15.83
CA LEU A 40 8.64 -16.33 -16.10
C LEU A 40 8.12 -15.31 -15.08
N ALA A 41 8.44 -15.48 -13.79
CA ALA A 41 8.04 -14.56 -12.75
C ALA A 41 8.69 -13.17 -12.94
N PHE A 42 9.99 -13.11 -13.21
CA PHE A 42 10.66 -11.84 -13.51
C PHE A 42 10.21 -11.23 -14.83
N GLY A 43 9.92 -12.03 -15.87
CA GLY A 43 9.34 -11.57 -17.13
C GLY A 43 7.97 -10.92 -16.91
N PHE A 44 7.08 -11.59 -16.17
CA PHE A 44 5.75 -11.07 -15.82
C PHE A 44 5.85 -9.76 -15.02
N LEU A 45 6.73 -9.71 -14.02
CA LEU A 45 6.96 -8.49 -13.25
C LEU A 45 7.53 -7.35 -14.11
N GLY A 46 8.45 -7.66 -15.03
CA GLY A 46 8.99 -6.67 -15.96
C GLY A 46 7.87 -6.05 -16.80
N ILE A 47 6.97 -6.86 -17.33
CA ILE A 47 5.79 -6.40 -18.07
C ILE A 47 4.90 -5.55 -17.15
N GLN A 48 4.55 -6.04 -15.97
CA GLN A 48 3.71 -5.31 -15.01
C GLN A 48 4.34 -3.97 -14.60
N TYR A 49 5.65 -3.93 -14.39
CA TYR A 49 6.40 -2.71 -14.05
C TYR A 49 6.37 -1.68 -15.19
N LEU A 50 6.49 -2.14 -16.45
CA LEU A 50 6.49 -1.28 -17.62
C LEU A 50 5.11 -0.70 -17.93
N ILE A 51 4.05 -1.52 -17.90
CA ILE A 51 2.70 -1.11 -18.30
C ILE A 51 1.84 -0.64 -17.12
N GLY A 52 2.22 -0.97 -15.88
CA GLY A 52 1.46 -0.67 -14.67
C GLY A 52 0.98 0.78 -14.58
N PRO A 53 1.87 1.79 -14.72
CA PRO A 53 1.45 3.19 -14.64
C PRO A 53 0.44 3.62 -15.71
N ALA A 54 0.45 3.00 -16.89
CA ALA A 54 -0.54 3.26 -17.94
C ALA A 54 -1.91 2.67 -17.56
N ILE A 55 -1.92 1.44 -17.02
CA ILE A 55 -3.14 0.78 -16.53
C ILE A 55 -3.78 1.60 -15.41
N VAL A 56 -2.98 2.07 -14.44
CA VAL A 56 -3.46 2.92 -13.34
C VAL A 56 -4.10 4.20 -13.89
N GLY A 57 -3.40 4.89 -14.80
CA GLY A 57 -3.90 6.13 -15.40
C GLY A 57 -5.25 5.94 -16.10
N TRP A 58 -5.41 4.83 -16.82
CA TRP A 58 -6.64 4.49 -17.52
C TRP A 58 -7.76 4.03 -16.54
N SER A 59 -7.46 3.14 -15.61
CA SER A 59 -8.47 2.59 -14.68
C SER A 59 -9.03 3.63 -13.72
N MET A 60 -8.19 4.57 -13.28
CA MET A 60 -8.57 5.67 -12.37
C MET A 60 -9.09 6.91 -13.12
N LYS A 61 -9.22 6.86 -14.45
CA LYS A 61 -9.68 7.97 -15.29
C LYS A 61 -8.99 9.30 -14.97
N ILE A 62 -7.66 9.26 -14.91
CA ILE A 62 -6.86 10.42 -14.50
C ILE A 62 -6.82 11.46 -15.62
N LYS A 63 -7.28 12.68 -15.32
CA LYS A 63 -7.03 13.87 -16.13
C LYS A 63 -5.73 14.51 -15.63
N TRP A 64 -4.73 14.59 -16.49
CA TRP A 64 -3.50 15.33 -16.20
C TRP A 64 -3.80 16.82 -16.26
N VAL A 65 -3.40 17.54 -15.22
CA VAL A 65 -3.66 18.97 -15.08
C VAL A 65 -2.38 19.78 -15.22
N SER A 66 -2.51 20.95 -15.85
CA SER A 66 -1.44 21.93 -15.98
C SER A 66 -1.42 22.88 -14.79
N GLU A 67 -0.35 23.66 -14.65
CA GLU A 67 -0.24 24.69 -13.60
C GLU A 67 -1.33 25.75 -13.70
N LYS A 68 -1.82 26.03 -14.91
CA LYS A 68 -2.93 26.97 -15.13
C LYS A 68 -4.28 26.42 -14.66
N GLU A 69 -4.48 25.09 -14.74
CA GLU A 69 -5.75 24.45 -14.34
C GLU A 69 -5.84 24.20 -12.83
N ALA A 70 -4.70 23.98 -12.15
CA ALA A 70 -4.66 23.69 -10.72
C ALA A 70 -3.44 24.34 -10.04
N PRO A 71 -3.36 25.69 -10.00
CA PRO A 71 -2.16 26.40 -9.54
C PRO A 71 -1.79 26.05 -8.10
N ASP A 72 -2.76 26.00 -7.18
CA ASP A 72 -2.51 25.72 -5.76
C ASP A 72 -1.96 24.30 -5.54
N LEU A 73 -2.52 23.30 -6.21
CA LEU A 73 -2.02 21.92 -6.14
C LEU A 73 -0.60 21.81 -6.70
N HIS A 74 -0.34 22.48 -7.82
CA HIS A 74 0.98 22.50 -8.42
C HIS A 74 2.02 23.20 -7.57
N GLN A 75 1.65 24.27 -6.87
CA GLN A 75 2.51 24.95 -5.92
C GLN A 75 2.86 24.05 -4.74
N MET A 76 1.86 23.44 -4.08
CA MET A 76 2.09 22.52 -2.96
C MET A 76 3.00 21.35 -3.36
N VAL A 77 2.77 20.74 -4.52
CA VAL A 77 3.58 19.61 -5.02
C VAL A 77 5.01 20.07 -5.36
N ALA A 78 5.19 21.28 -5.90
CA ALA A 78 6.52 21.83 -6.21
C ALA A 78 7.33 22.06 -4.94
N GLU A 79 6.75 22.72 -3.92
CA GLU A 79 7.39 22.96 -2.63
C GLU A 79 7.78 21.66 -1.92
N LEU A 80 6.89 20.67 -1.93
CA LEU A 80 7.15 19.35 -1.34
C LEU A 80 8.24 18.58 -2.10
N ALA A 81 8.26 18.67 -3.43
CA ALA A 81 9.29 18.04 -4.26
C ALA A 81 10.67 18.64 -4.01
N GLU A 82 10.76 19.95 -3.88
CA GLU A 82 11.99 20.66 -3.53
C GLU A 82 12.52 20.20 -2.16
N LYS A 83 11.66 20.22 -1.12
CA LYS A 83 12.02 19.74 0.22
C LYS A 83 12.39 18.26 0.26
N ALA A 84 11.78 17.45 -0.60
CA ALA A 84 12.08 16.02 -0.72
C ALA A 84 13.35 15.75 -1.55
N ASN A 85 13.91 16.76 -2.22
CA ASN A 85 14.98 16.65 -3.20
C ASN A 85 14.63 15.66 -4.34
N LEU A 86 13.45 15.91 -4.94
CA LEU A 86 12.89 15.10 -6.03
C LEU A 86 12.53 16.00 -7.22
N PRO A 87 12.57 15.45 -8.45
CA PRO A 87 11.90 16.10 -9.58
C PRO A 87 10.41 16.25 -9.27
N LYS A 88 9.81 17.37 -9.66
CA LYS A 88 8.37 17.61 -9.50
C LYS A 88 7.56 16.49 -10.16
N PRO A 89 6.75 15.71 -9.39
CA PRO A 89 5.92 14.68 -9.97
C PRO A 89 4.86 15.23 -10.90
N ARG A 90 4.46 14.43 -11.90
CA ARG A 90 3.33 14.77 -12.75
C ARG A 90 2.03 14.68 -11.93
N LEU A 91 1.20 15.71 -12.00
CA LEU A 91 -0.04 15.82 -11.24
C LEU A 91 -1.26 15.51 -12.10
N GLY A 92 -2.17 14.70 -11.55
CA GLY A 92 -3.44 14.39 -12.16
C GLY A 92 -4.60 14.47 -11.17
N ILE A 93 -5.79 14.73 -11.71
CA ILE A 93 -7.05 14.72 -10.96
C ILE A 93 -7.95 13.65 -11.54
N SER A 94 -8.46 12.78 -10.67
CA SER A 94 -9.53 11.82 -11.01
C SER A 94 -10.88 12.40 -10.62
N GLN A 95 -11.87 12.26 -11.49
CA GLN A 95 -13.24 12.76 -11.26
C GLN A 95 -14.04 11.91 -10.24
N MET A 96 -13.39 10.99 -9.55
CA MET A 96 -14.04 10.16 -8.54
C MET A 96 -14.48 11.00 -7.36
N SER A 97 -15.72 10.75 -6.89
CA SER A 97 -16.29 11.41 -5.70
C SER A 97 -15.75 10.84 -4.39
N ILE A 98 -15.26 9.59 -4.40
CA ILE A 98 -14.65 8.95 -3.22
C ILE A 98 -13.32 9.63 -2.93
N PRO A 99 -13.14 10.20 -1.72
CA PRO A 99 -11.91 10.88 -1.33
C PRO A 99 -10.70 9.96 -1.36
N ASN A 100 -9.68 10.30 -2.16
CA ASN A 100 -8.44 9.56 -2.24
C ASN A 100 -7.29 10.38 -2.84
N ALA A 101 -6.06 10.04 -2.45
CA ALA A 101 -4.84 10.45 -3.13
C ALA A 101 -3.93 9.22 -3.27
N PHE A 102 -3.08 9.18 -4.29
CA PHE A 102 -2.11 8.12 -4.44
C PHE A 102 -0.96 8.53 -5.33
N ALA A 103 0.22 7.98 -5.00
CA ALA A 103 1.42 8.09 -5.82
C ALA A 103 1.61 6.82 -6.64
N PHE A 104 2.11 6.96 -7.86
CA PHE A 104 2.48 5.84 -8.71
C PHE A 104 3.58 6.24 -9.70
N GLY A 105 4.16 5.26 -10.35
CA GLY A 105 5.26 5.48 -11.28
C GLY A 105 6.32 4.38 -11.14
N ARG A 106 7.34 4.42 -11.96
CA ARG A 106 8.41 3.42 -12.02
C ARG A 106 9.65 3.84 -11.24
N THR A 107 9.97 5.11 -11.30
CA THR A 107 11.17 5.68 -10.70
C THR A 107 10.86 7.02 -10.06
N ARG A 108 11.82 7.57 -9.31
CA ARG A 108 11.71 8.95 -8.78
C ARG A 108 11.48 10.00 -9.86
N ARG A 109 12.02 9.79 -11.08
CA ARG A 109 11.87 10.70 -12.22
C ARG A 109 10.54 10.52 -12.97
N ASP A 110 9.92 9.34 -12.86
CA ASP A 110 8.60 9.03 -13.43
C ASP A 110 7.50 9.07 -12.34
N GLY A 111 7.77 9.78 -11.24
CA GLY A 111 6.82 9.94 -10.14
C GLY A 111 5.58 10.70 -10.58
N ARG A 112 4.41 10.22 -10.18
CA ARG A 112 3.09 10.79 -10.48
C ARG A 112 2.28 10.79 -9.21
N ILE A 113 1.54 11.88 -8.99
CA ILE A 113 0.58 12.00 -7.89
C ILE A 113 -0.79 12.24 -8.50
N CYS A 114 -1.77 11.52 -8.03
CA CYS A 114 -3.17 11.72 -8.38
C CYS A 114 -3.97 12.02 -7.12
N VAL A 115 -4.85 13.02 -7.21
CA VAL A 115 -5.87 13.30 -6.21
C VAL A 115 -7.25 13.11 -6.83
N THR A 116 -8.23 12.67 -6.06
CA THR A 116 -9.62 12.63 -6.52
C THR A 116 -10.30 13.99 -6.28
N GLN A 117 -11.34 14.29 -7.06
CA GLN A 117 -12.17 15.46 -6.78
C GLN A 117 -12.76 15.38 -5.36
N GLY A 118 -13.06 14.18 -4.89
CA GLY A 118 -13.59 13.95 -3.54
C GLY A 118 -12.64 14.42 -2.45
N ILE A 119 -11.32 14.17 -2.54
CA ILE A 119 -10.37 14.60 -1.51
C ILE A 119 -10.13 16.12 -1.56
N VAL A 120 -10.10 16.70 -2.76
CA VAL A 120 -9.94 18.16 -2.93
C VAL A 120 -11.11 18.92 -2.31
N ASN A 121 -12.33 18.37 -2.40
CA ASN A 121 -13.51 18.96 -1.80
C ASN A 121 -13.62 18.70 -0.28
N LEU A 122 -12.96 17.67 0.23
CA LEU A 122 -13.06 17.24 1.63
C LEU A 122 -12.06 17.94 2.54
N LEU A 123 -10.83 18.12 2.08
CA LEU A 123 -9.70 18.57 2.88
C LEU A 123 -9.42 20.06 2.67
N ASN A 124 -9.00 20.74 3.74
CA ASN A 124 -8.45 22.07 3.62
C ASN A 124 -7.01 22.02 3.03
N ARG A 125 -6.41 23.19 2.80
CA ARG A 125 -5.10 23.31 2.15
C ARG A 125 -3.99 22.58 2.92
N ASP A 126 -3.93 22.73 4.24
CA ASP A 126 -2.86 22.16 5.07
C ASP A 126 -3.01 20.65 5.23
N GLU A 127 -4.23 20.17 5.39
CA GLU A 127 -4.58 18.75 5.39
C GLU A 127 -4.23 18.08 4.06
N LEU A 128 -4.61 18.71 2.94
CA LEU A 128 -4.30 18.20 1.60
C LEU A 128 -2.79 18.22 1.36
N ARG A 129 -2.08 19.25 1.81
CA ARG A 129 -0.62 19.34 1.74
C ARG A 129 0.05 18.24 2.55
N ALA A 130 -0.47 17.90 3.71
CA ALA A 130 0.04 16.79 4.53
C ALA A 130 -0.12 15.45 3.81
N VAL A 131 -1.27 15.19 3.16
CA VAL A 131 -1.50 14.00 2.34
C VAL A 131 -0.57 14.00 1.11
N LEU A 132 -0.40 15.11 0.41
CA LEU A 132 0.54 15.21 -0.71
C LEU A 132 1.99 14.95 -0.28
N GLY A 133 2.36 15.36 0.94
CA GLY A 133 3.65 15.05 1.56
C GLY A 133 3.82 13.55 1.82
N HIS A 134 2.77 12.88 2.24
CA HIS A 134 2.72 11.43 2.39
C HIS A 134 2.90 10.73 1.04
N GLU A 135 2.20 11.16 -0.01
CA GLU A 135 2.35 10.62 -1.36
C GLU A 135 3.75 10.87 -1.94
N MET A 136 4.32 12.04 -1.65
CA MET A 136 5.70 12.36 -2.04
C MET A 136 6.71 11.41 -1.40
N ALA A 137 6.45 10.97 -0.17
CA ALA A 137 7.31 10.01 0.53
C ALA A 137 7.35 8.66 -0.19
N HIS A 138 6.24 8.15 -0.72
CA HIS A 138 6.20 6.92 -1.50
C HIS A 138 7.08 7.00 -2.75
N ILE A 139 7.11 8.15 -3.44
CA ILE A 139 8.01 8.38 -4.57
C ILE A 139 9.48 8.43 -4.10
N LYS A 140 9.75 9.16 -3.02
CA LYS A 140 11.09 9.30 -2.44
C LYS A 140 11.70 7.97 -2.04
N HIS A 141 10.93 7.13 -1.40
CA HIS A 141 11.36 5.83 -0.90
C HIS A 141 11.27 4.71 -1.94
N ARG A 142 10.78 4.98 -3.16
CA ARG A 142 10.58 4.01 -4.25
C ARG A 142 9.68 2.84 -3.84
N ASP A 143 8.62 3.12 -3.11
CA ASP A 143 7.76 2.11 -2.51
C ASP A 143 7.14 1.19 -3.55
N MET A 144 6.70 1.75 -4.69
CA MET A 144 6.16 0.96 -5.79
C MET A 144 7.16 -0.08 -6.30
N ALA A 145 8.44 0.30 -6.48
CA ALA A 145 9.47 -0.64 -6.94
C ALA A 145 9.76 -1.72 -5.89
N ILE A 146 9.84 -1.35 -4.61
CA ILE A 146 10.11 -2.29 -3.52
C ILE A 146 8.96 -3.29 -3.38
N ILE A 147 7.71 -2.83 -3.30
CA ILE A 147 6.55 -3.71 -3.17
C ILE A 147 6.41 -4.61 -4.40
N THR A 148 6.60 -4.07 -5.60
CA THR A 148 6.60 -4.88 -6.83
C THR A 148 7.67 -5.98 -6.77
N LEU A 149 8.89 -5.65 -6.36
CA LEU A 149 9.98 -6.62 -6.28
C LEU A 149 9.70 -7.74 -5.27
N ILE A 150 9.25 -7.41 -4.05
CA ILE A 150 8.98 -8.44 -3.04
C ILE A 150 7.73 -9.27 -3.36
N SER A 151 6.80 -8.74 -4.15
CA SER A 151 5.60 -9.46 -4.60
C SER A 151 5.90 -10.58 -5.62
N VAL A 152 7.12 -10.61 -6.18
CA VAL A 152 7.56 -11.74 -7.02
C VAL A 152 7.58 -13.04 -6.24
N ILE A 153 7.89 -12.99 -4.96
CA ILE A 153 8.12 -14.17 -4.14
C ILE A 153 6.83 -14.98 -3.96
N PRO A 154 5.71 -14.41 -3.46
CA PRO A 154 4.45 -15.14 -3.44
C PRO A 154 3.98 -15.57 -4.85
N LEU A 155 4.25 -14.78 -5.89
CA LEU A 155 3.91 -15.17 -7.26
C LEU A 155 4.64 -16.46 -7.69
N ILE A 156 5.93 -16.57 -7.42
CA ILE A 156 6.72 -17.81 -7.66
C ILE A 156 6.13 -18.98 -6.86
N MET A 157 5.84 -18.78 -5.58
CA MET A 157 5.25 -19.82 -4.74
C MET A 157 3.90 -20.30 -5.28
N TYR A 158 3.05 -19.38 -5.76
CA TYR A 158 1.79 -19.69 -6.41
C TYR A 158 1.98 -20.57 -7.66
N TRP A 159 2.90 -20.21 -8.56
CA TRP A 159 3.16 -20.97 -9.78
C TRP A 159 3.72 -22.35 -9.50
N ILE A 160 4.59 -22.48 -8.49
CA ILE A 160 5.10 -23.78 -8.03
C ILE A 160 3.94 -24.62 -7.48
N ALA A 161 3.14 -24.06 -6.59
CA ALA A 161 1.99 -24.77 -6.02
C ALA A 161 1.04 -25.25 -7.12
N PHE A 162 0.67 -24.33 -8.04
CA PHE A 162 -0.23 -24.63 -9.15
C PHE A 162 0.34 -25.74 -10.04
N SER A 163 1.60 -25.65 -10.47
CA SER A 163 2.19 -26.66 -11.36
C SER A 163 2.34 -28.04 -10.70
N MET A 164 2.63 -28.08 -9.39
CA MET A 164 2.77 -29.35 -8.66
C MET A 164 1.41 -30.00 -8.35
N MET A 165 0.38 -29.20 -8.10
CA MET A 165 -0.96 -29.73 -7.80
C MET A 165 -1.73 -30.12 -9.05
N TRP A 166 -1.60 -29.37 -10.16
CA TRP A 166 -2.37 -29.60 -11.40
C TRP A 166 -1.57 -30.11 -12.59
N GLY A 167 -0.26 -29.90 -12.62
CA GLY A 167 0.60 -30.34 -13.72
C GLY A 167 0.62 -31.88 -13.87
N GLY A 168 0.47 -32.61 -12.78
CA GLY A 168 0.32 -34.08 -12.79
C GLY A 168 -1.03 -34.54 -13.34
N ALA A 169 -2.07 -33.72 -13.27
CA ALA A 169 -3.41 -34.06 -13.77
C ALA A 169 -3.58 -33.81 -15.29
N LEU A 170 -2.76 -32.91 -15.85
CA LEU A 170 -2.88 -32.47 -17.27
C LEU A 170 -1.92 -33.17 -18.23
N GLY A 171 -0.95 -33.92 -17.78
CA GLY A 171 0.03 -34.45 -18.71
C GLY A 171 1.00 -35.47 -18.18
N SER A 172 0.55 -36.62 -17.67
CA SER A 172 1.42 -37.82 -17.74
C SER A 172 0.76 -39.11 -17.34
N ARG A 173 0.81 -40.06 -18.24
CA ARG A 173 0.71 -41.49 -17.98
C ARG A 173 1.84 -41.94 -17.05
N ARG A 174 1.61 -41.94 -15.75
CA ARG A 174 2.32 -42.62 -14.65
C ARG A 174 2.35 -41.75 -13.41
N GLY A 175 1.44 -42.04 -12.51
CA GLY A 175 1.58 -41.84 -11.07
C GLY A 175 2.12 -40.48 -10.67
N GLY A 176 1.25 -39.45 -10.63
CA GLY A 176 1.60 -38.21 -9.89
C GLY A 176 1.92 -38.66 -8.47
N SER A 177 3.19 -38.68 -8.11
CA SER A 177 3.68 -39.12 -6.83
C SER A 177 2.96 -38.32 -5.74
N SER A 178 2.46 -38.94 -4.68
CA SER A 178 1.97 -38.28 -3.46
C SER A 178 2.93 -37.20 -2.99
N TYR A 179 4.20 -37.30 -3.35
CA TYR A 179 5.27 -36.39 -3.10
C TYR A 179 5.13 -35.01 -3.85
N SER A 180 4.74 -35.05 -5.14
CA SER A 180 4.49 -33.80 -5.91
C SER A 180 3.32 -33.02 -5.32
N MET A 181 2.28 -33.71 -4.87
CA MET A 181 1.14 -33.10 -4.19
C MET A 181 1.55 -32.48 -2.84
N MET A 182 2.39 -33.15 -2.07
CA MET A 182 2.94 -32.61 -0.81
C MET A 182 3.77 -31.36 -1.03
N ILE A 183 4.63 -31.33 -2.05
CA ILE A 183 5.39 -30.14 -2.44
C ILE A 183 4.44 -29.00 -2.84
N GLY A 184 3.40 -29.31 -3.63
CA GLY A 184 2.39 -28.33 -4.04
C GLY A 184 1.65 -27.70 -2.86
N ILE A 185 1.24 -28.51 -1.89
CA ILE A 185 0.60 -28.03 -0.66
C ILE A 185 1.57 -27.15 0.16
N GLY A 186 2.82 -27.60 0.32
CA GLY A 186 3.86 -26.83 1.00
C GLY A 186 4.11 -25.48 0.34
N ALA A 187 4.22 -25.44 -0.99
CA ALA A 187 4.38 -24.21 -1.75
C ALA A 187 3.15 -23.29 -1.64
N PHE A 188 1.93 -23.84 -1.58
CA PHE A 188 0.71 -23.08 -1.35
C PHE A 188 0.66 -22.43 0.04
N LEU A 189 1.09 -23.14 1.07
CA LEU A 189 1.24 -22.56 2.41
C LEU A 189 2.29 -21.43 2.43
N LEU A 190 3.42 -21.61 1.76
CA LEU A 190 4.45 -20.59 1.63
C LEU A 190 3.94 -19.40 0.80
N TYR A 191 3.16 -19.61 -0.24
CA TYR A 191 2.48 -18.53 -0.96
C TYR A 191 1.65 -17.66 -0.01
N PHE A 192 0.85 -18.30 0.85
CA PHE A 192 0.02 -17.58 1.81
C PHE A 192 0.85 -16.79 2.83
N ILE A 193 1.87 -17.42 3.41
CA ILE A 193 2.78 -16.79 4.37
C ILE A 193 3.52 -15.61 3.74
N THR A 194 4.09 -15.80 2.56
CA THR A 194 4.84 -14.73 1.87
C THR A 194 3.95 -13.57 1.45
N ASN A 195 2.68 -13.84 1.09
CA ASN A 195 1.69 -12.80 0.85
C ASN A 195 1.43 -11.94 2.11
N LEU A 196 1.24 -12.58 3.27
CA LEU A 196 1.08 -11.84 4.54
C LEU A 196 2.32 -11.01 4.88
N LEU A 197 3.52 -11.50 4.57
CA LEU A 197 4.77 -10.76 4.76
C LEU A 197 4.86 -9.53 3.84
N VAL A 198 4.43 -9.65 2.58
CA VAL A 198 4.36 -8.50 1.65
C VAL A 198 3.36 -7.46 2.15
N LEU A 199 2.18 -7.87 2.60
CA LEU A 199 1.19 -6.98 3.20
C LEU A 199 1.73 -6.29 4.46
N TYR A 200 2.49 -7.01 5.30
CA TYR A 200 3.15 -6.43 6.45
C TYR A 200 4.19 -5.37 6.04
N GLY A 201 4.98 -5.64 5.00
CA GLY A 201 5.92 -4.69 4.42
C GLY A 201 5.23 -3.42 3.92
N SER A 202 4.09 -3.55 3.24
CA SER A 202 3.26 -2.43 2.81
C SER A 202 2.83 -1.57 4.01
N ARG A 203 2.32 -2.17 5.09
CA ARG A 203 1.93 -1.44 6.30
C ARG A 203 3.09 -0.70 6.98
N ILE A 204 4.29 -1.27 7.01
CA ILE A 204 5.47 -0.57 7.54
C ILE A 204 5.75 0.70 6.74
N ARG A 205 5.57 0.66 5.42
CA ARG A 205 5.85 1.79 4.53
C ARG A 205 4.91 2.96 4.76
N GLU A 206 3.67 2.72 5.17
CA GLU A 206 2.73 3.77 5.58
C GLU A 206 3.29 4.61 6.74
N TYR A 207 3.85 3.96 7.77
CA TYR A 207 4.48 4.68 8.88
C TYR A 207 5.72 5.48 8.45
N TYR A 208 6.47 5.00 7.46
CA TYR A 208 7.55 5.77 6.86
C TYR A 208 7.03 7.00 6.14
N ALA A 209 5.95 6.85 5.37
CA ALA A 209 5.37 7.93 4.60
C ALA A 209 4.76 9.00 5.53
N ASP A 210 4.06 8.60 6.60
CA ASP A 210 3.56 9.52 7.61
C ASP A 210 4.71 10.34 8.26
N ARG A 211 5.79 9.67 8.67
CA ARG A 211 6.97 10.33 9.24
C ARG A 211 7.65 11.26 8.25
N GLU A 212 7.74 10.88 7.00
CA GLU A 212 8.37 11.71 5.98
C GLU A 212 7.52 12.94 5.64
N SER A 213 6.19 12.82 5.63
CA SER A 213 5.29 13.98 5.50
C SER A 213 5.59 15.04 6.56
N VAL A 214 5.76 14.62 7.83
CA VAL A 214 6.14 15.51 8.92
C VAL A 214 7.53 16.13 8.69
N ARG A 215 8.51 15.35 8.21
CA ARG A 215 9.86 15.87 7.87
C ARG A 215 9.87 16.88 6.74
N LEU A 216 8.90 16.80 5.83
CA LEU A 216 8.71 17.78 4.77
C LEU A 216 8.06 19.08 5.27
N GLY A 217 7.83 19.19 6.58
CA GLY A 217 7.32 20.37 7.26
C GLY A 217 5.81 20.45 7.31
N ASN A 218 5.13 19.30 7.31
CA ASN A 218 3.71 19.24 7.60
C ASN A 218 3.50 18.91 9.10
N GLU A 219 2.62 19.64 9.75
CA GLU A 219 2.27 19.39 11.14
C GLU A 219 1.54 18.04 11.28
N PRO A 220 1.87 17.21 12.30
CA PRO A 220 1.27 15.89 12.48
C PRO A 220 -0.26 15.91 12.60
N HIS A 221 -0.83 16.94 13.23
CA HIS A 221 -2.27 17.05 13.42
C HIS A 221 -3.05 17.26 12.11
N TYR A 222 -2.46 17.94 11.09
CA TYR A 222 -3.09 18.04 9.76
C TYR A 222 -3.18 16.67 9.08
N MET A 223 -2.14 15.84 9.19
CA MET A 223 -2.20 14.49 8.66
C MET A 223 -3.20 13.63 9.45
N ALA A 224 -3.24 13.75 10.78
CA ALA A 224 -4.20 13.05 11.62
C ALA A 224 -5.65 13.44 11.26
N THR A 225 -5.93 14.73 11.11
CA THR A 225 -7.23 15.25 10.68
C THR A 225 -7.59 14.78 9.28
N ALA A 226 -6.63 14.78 8.34
CA ALA A 226 -6.86 14.27 6.99
C ALA A 226 -7.27 12.78 7.01
N LEU A 227 -6.56 11.95 7.77
CA LEU A 227 -6.90 10.52 7.93
C LEU A 227 -8.28 10.33 8.56
N TYR A 228 -8.60 11.11 9.61
CA TYR A 228 -9.92 11.11 10.24
C TYR A 228 -11.02 11.44 9.24
N LYS A 229 -10.88 12.56 8.51
CA LYS A 229 -11.84 12.99 7.49
C LYS A 229 -11.97 12.00 6.33
N LEU A 230 -10.87 11.39 5.90
CA LEU A 230 -10.88 10.37 4.84
C LEU A 230 -11.70 9.14 5.24
N VAL A 231 -11.58 8.67 6.47
CA VAL A 231 -12.38 7.53 6.96
C VAL A 231 -13.86 7.89 6.98
N HIS A 232 -14.21 9.04 7.56
CA HIS A 232 -15.61 9.49 7.62
C HIS A 232 -16.18 9.80 6.23
N GLY A 233 -15.37 10.42 5.35
CA GLY A 233 -15.74 10.71 3.96
C GLY A 233 -16.00 9.43 3.18
N ASN A 234 -15.12 8.43 3.28
CA ASN A 234 -15.26 7.16 2.58
C ASN A 234 -16.42 6.31 3.14
N ALA A 235 -16.68 6.37 4.44
CA ALA A 235 -17.81 5.65 5.06
C ALA A 235 -19.19 6.08 4.51
N ARG A 236 -19.31 7.32 4.00
CA ARG A 236 -20.56 7.83 3.37
C ARG A 236 -20.90 7.12 2.06
N PHE A 237 -19.91 6.49 1.42
CA PHE A 237 -20.09 5.75 0.17
C PHE A 237 -20.44 4.27 0.39
N LYS A 238 -20.65 3.85 1.64
CA LYS A 238 -21.13 2.49 1.95
C LYS A 238 -22.38 2.19 1.11
N ASP A 239 -22.38 1.03 0.46
CA ASP A 239 -23.46 0.55 -0.39
C ASP A 239 -23.71 1.37 -1.68
N SER A 240 -22.82 2.32 -2.03
CA SER A 240 -22.93 3.11 -3.25
C SER A 240 -22.37 2.36 -4.48
N PRO A 241 -22.85 2.67 -5.69
CA PRO A 241 -22.27 2.15 -6.93
C PRO A 241 -20.80 2.55 -7.11
N GLU A 242 -20.41 3.72 -6.63
CA GLU A 242 -19.06 4.25 -6.66
C GLU A 242 -18.10 3.38 -5.85
N LEU A 243 -18.56 2.80 -4.72
CA LEU A 243 -17.77 1.89 -3.92
C LEU A 243 -17.35 0.65 -4.71
N LYS A 244 -18.25 0.07 -5.51
CA LYS A 244 -17.93 -1.09 -6.35
C LYS A 244 -16.85 -0.78 -7.39
N GLN A 245 -16.79 0.46 -7.87
CA GLN A 245 -15.72 0.92 -8.77
C GLN A 245 -14.41 1.11 -8.00
N ALA A 246 -14.46 1.68 -6.80
CA ALA A 246 -13.29 1.87 -5.93
C ALA A 246 -12.71 0.55 -5.43
N GLU A 247 -13.52 -0.47 -5.16
CA GLU A 247 -13.06 -1.80 -4.75
C GLU A 247 -12.13 -2.44 -5.77
N LYS A 248 -12.35 -2.23 -7.06
CA LYS A 248 -11.45 -2.72 -8.14
C LYS A 248 -10.08 -2.06 -8.10
N ALA A 249 -9.98 -0.89 -7.50
CA ALA A 249 -8.78 -0.07 -7.40
C ALA A 249 -8.32 0.13 -5.95
N ARG A 250 -8.86 -0.64 -4.99
CA ARG A 250 -8.64 -0.44 -3.54
C ARG A 250 -7.17 -0.39 -3.12
N ALA A 251 -6.29 -1.04 -3.88
CA ALA A 251 -4.84 -1.03 -3.63
C ALA A 251 -4.20 0.36 -3.79
N PHE A 252 -4.91 1.32 -4.41
CA PHE A 252 -4.47 2.70 -4.61
C PHE A 252 -5.17 3.69 -3.66
N PHE A 253 -5.92 3.21 -2.68
CA PHE A 253 -6.59 4.07 -1.71
C PHE A 253 -5.76 4.21 -0.44
N VAL A 254 -5.70 5.41 0.14
CA VAL A 254 -5.02 5.70 1.42
C VAL A 254 -5.65 4.91 2.59
N ASN A 255 -6.94 4.63 2.50
CA ASN A 255 -7.64 3.69 3.37
C ASN A 255 -8.55 2.79 2.54
N ASP A 256 -8.91 1.62 3.05
CA ASP A 256 -9.83 0.72 2.37
C ASP A 256 -11.28 1.25 2.49
N PRO A 257 -11.90 1.78 1.39
CA PRO A 257 -13.23 2.37 1.46
C PRO A 257 -14.30 1.37 1.94
N ALA A 258 -14.12 0.08 1.65
CA ALA A 258 -15.04 -0.96 2.08
C ALA A 258 -15.02 -1.20 3.60
N ARG A 259 -13.96 -0.77 4.29
CA ARG A 259 -13.78 -0.90 5.74
C ARG A 259 -13.99 0.39 6.51
N ALA A 260 -14.00 1.53 5.84
CA ALA A 260 -14.06 2.84 6.45
C ALA A 260 -15.19 2.96 7.50
N TRP A 261 -16.38 2.43 7.23
CA TRP A 261 -17.50 2.48 8.15
C TRP A 261 -17.27 1.77 9.51
N ARG A 262 -16.36 0.76 9.55
CA ARG A 262 -15.98 0.10 10.81
C ARG A 262 -14.99 0.94 11.60
N GLU A 263 -14.05 1.57 10.93
CA GLU A 263 -13.04 2.43 11.54
C GLU A 263 -13.62 3.73 12.11
N VAL A 264 -14.75 4.24 11.56
CA VAL A 264 -15.47 5.41 12.08
C VAL A 264 -15.74 5.26 13.59
N LYS A 265 -16.25 4.10 14.03
CA LYS A 265 -16.57 3.87 15.44
C LYS A 265 -15.35 3.94 16.36
N GLU A 266 -14.20 3.52 15.86
CA GLU A 266 -12.93 3.58 16.61
C GLU A 266 -12.39 5.02 16.66
N LEU A 267 -12.56 5.78 15.58
CA LEU A 267 -12.04 7.14 15.46
C LEU A 267 -12.90 8.19 16.19
N THR A 268 -14.20 7.96 16.33
CA THR A 268 -15.09 8.88 17.07
C THR A 268 -14.65 9.08 18.54
N GLN A 269 -13.83 8.17 19.08
CA GLN A 269 -13.30 8.28 20.44
C GLN A 269 -12.13 9.29 20.56
N ILE A 270 -11.56 9.74 19.44
CA ILE A 270 -10.41 10.65 19.42
C ILE A 270 -10.88 12.09 19.34
N ASP A 271 -11.86 12.38 18.51
CA ASP A 271 -12.49 13.68 18.34
C ASP A 271 -13.44 13.93 19.53
N GLN A 272 -12.88 14.52 20.60
CA GLN A 272 -13.58 14.65 21.90
C GLN A 272 -14.59 15.78 21.90
N ASP A 273 -14.30 16.84 21.16
CA ASP A 273 -15.15 18.02 21.03
C ASP A 273 -16.14 17.94 19.86
N MET A 274 -16.07 16.83 19.09
CA MET A 274 -16.91 16.60 17.89
C MET A 274 -16.73 17.68 16.82
N SER A 275 -15.53 18.28 16.71
CA SER A 275 -15.22 19.32 15.73
C SER A 275 -15.10 18.78 14.30
N GLY A 276 -14.92 17.47 14.14
CA GLY A 276 -14.63 16.83 12.87
C GLY A 276 -13.16 16.99 12.43
N THR A 277 -12.30 17.41 13.36
CA THR A 277 -10.85 17.56 13.18
C THR A 277 -10.12 16.92 14.36
N ILE A 278 -8.86 16.63 14.21
CA ILE A 278 -7.99 16.17 15.30
C ILE A 278 -7.00 17.27 15.58
N ASP A 279 -7.21 17.96 16.69
CA ASP A 279 -6.33 19.05 17.09
C ASP A 279 -5.06 18.56 17.80
N ILE A 280 -4.18 19.51 18.17
CA ILE A 280 -2.91 19.21 18.85
C ILE A 280 -3.16 18.61 20.22
N GLY A 281 -4.18 19.09 20.97
CA GLY A 281 -4.52 18.62 22.30
C GLY A 281 -4.98 17.16 22.28
N GLU A 282 -5.92 16.84 21.39
CA GLU A 282 -6.44 15.49 21.19
C GLU A 282 -5.36 14.51 20.72
N LEU A 283 -4.47 15.00 19.83
CA LEU A 283 -3.34 14.20 19.37
C LEU A 283 -2.34 13.91 20.51
N MET A 284 -2.08 14.86 21.41
CA MET A 284 -1.25 14.67 22.60
C MET A 284 -1.90 13.72 23.60
N ASP A 285 -3.18 13.83 23.83
CA ASP A 285 -3.95 12.92 24.70
C ASP A 285 -3.88 11.47 24.18
N LEU A 286 -3.99 11.30 22.88
CA LEU A 286 -3.89 9.98 22.23
C LEU A 286 -2.51 9.33 22.42
N ARG A 287 -1.46 10.13 22.53
CA ARG A 287 -0.10 9.64 22.82
C ARG A 287 -0.02 8.88 24.14
N GLN A 288 -0.75 9.34 25.15
CA GLN A 288 -0.75 8.73 26.50
C GLN A 288 -1.72 7.55 26.62
N LYS A 289 -2.74 7.47 25.76
CA LYS A 289 -3.75 6.40 25.77
C LYS A 289 -3.21 5.13 25.12
N GLU A 290 -3.47 3.97 25.73
CA GLU A 290 -3.22 2.68 25.10
C GLU A 290 -4.32 2.39 24.09
N VAL A 291 -3.95 2.30 22.80
CA VAL A 291 -4.91 1.94 21.74
C VAL A 291 -5.14 0.43 21.77
N ARG A 292 -6.35 0.02 22.13
CA ARG A 292 -6.77 -1.37 22.10
C ARG A 292 -7.71 -1.62 20.94
N LEU A 293 -7.23 -2.32 19.92
CA LEU A 293 -8.08 -2.83 18.85
C LEU A 293 -8.73 -4.15 19.27
N ASN A 294 -9.95 -4.39 18.80
CA ASN A 294 -10.61 -5.68 18.94
C ASN A 294 -9.81 -6.79 18.23
N THR A 295 -9.90 -8.02 18.72
CA THR A 295 -9.18 -9.17 18.15
C THR A 295 -9.53 -9.39 16.68
N SER A 296 -10.79 -9.18 16.30
CA SER A 296 -11.25 -9.26 14.91
C SER A 296 -10.56 -8.23 14.00
N GLU A 297 -10.40 -6.98 14.46
CA GLU A 297 -9.71 -5.92 13.70
C GLU A 297 -8.21 -6.21 13.56
N LYS A 298 -7.57 -6.73 14.60
CA LYS A 298 -6.17 -7.17 14.52
C LYS A 298 -5.96 -8.27 13.49
N LEU A 299 -6.87 -9.26 13.43
CA LEU A 299 -6.82 -10.34 12.44
C LEU A 299 -7.08 -9.81 11.03
N MET A 300 -8.08 -8.95 10.87
CA MET A 300 -8.39 -8.37 9.57
C MET A 300 -7.29 -7.47 9.03
N GLU A 301 -6.56 -6.77 9.90
CA GLU A 301 -5.41 -5.94 9.51
C GLU A 301 -4.29 -6.77 8.85
N LEU A 302 -4.14 -8.06 9.20
CA LEU A 302 -3.15 -8.93 8.56
C LEU A 302 -3.35 -9.04 7.05
N PHE A 303 -4.58 -8.92 6.59
CA PHE A 303 -4.98 -9.06 5.19
C PHE A 303 -5.11 -7.72 4.44
N THR A 304 -4.62 -6.62 5.03
CA THR A 304 -4.69 -5.29 4.43
C THR A 304 -3.32 -4.73 4.09
N THR A 305 -3.28 -3.88 3.07
CA THR A 305 -2.08 -3.13 2.65
C THR A 305 -1.79 -1.94 3.56
N HIS A 306 -2.83 -1.39 4.22
CA HIS A 306 -2.71 -0.23 5.10
C HIS A 306 -2.94 -0.63 6.55
N PRO A 307 -2.23 -0.02 7.52
CA PRO A 307 -2.52 -0.19 8.94
C PRO A 307 -3.89 0.40 9.29
N ASN A 308 -4.44 -0.04 10.42
CA ASN A 308 -5.62 0.61 11.00
C ASN A 308 -5.37 2.10 11.25
N MET A 309 -6.33 2.96 10.90
CA MET A 309 -6.18 4.42 10.94
C MET A 309 -5.93 4.95 12.35
N LEU A 310 -6.53 4.35 13.36
CA LEU A 310 -6.27 4.72 14.76
C LEU A 310 -4.80 4.50 15.15
N LYS A 311 -4.16 3.43 14.65
CA LYS A 311 -2.73 3.19 14.88
C LYS A 311 -1.86 4.23 14.16
N ARG A 312 -2.25 4.64 12.94
CA ARG A 312 -1.53 5.67 12.19
C ARG A 312 -1.61 7.02 12.89
N ILE A 313 -2.82 7.43 13.31
CA ILE A 313 -3.02 8.69 14.05
C ILE A 313 -2.24 8.68 15.36
N ARG A 314 -2.26 7.55 16.10
CA ARG A 314 -1.42 7.40 17.30
C ARG A 314 0.08 7.49 16.97
N HIS A 315 0.53 6.92 15.86
CA HIS A 315 1.93 7.05 15.45
C HIS A 315 2.30 8.50 15.18
N LEU A 316 1.42 9.26 14.51
CA LEU A 316 1.60 10.69 14.26
C LEU A 316 1.76 11.48 15.55
N SER A 317 1.04 11.11 16.62
CA SER A 317 1.19 11.76 17.94
C SER A 317 2.60 11.63 18.56
N THR A 318 3.42 10.70 18.05
CA THR A 318 4.80 10.49 18.51
C THR A 318 5.84 11.25 17.68
N LEU A 319 5.44 11.91 16.60
CA LEU A 319 6.37 12.46 15.59
C LEU A 319 6.63 13.96 15.68
N GLY A 320 5.90 14.72 16.44
CA GLY A 320 5.90 16.19 16.30
C GLY A 320 6.18 16.99 17.58
N PHE A 321 6.56 16.34 18.66
CA PHE A 321 6.69 17.03 19.96
C PHE A 321 7.92 16.63 20.71
#